data_c0c4b895a1d82bc0483013a3cb8415b0
#
_entry.id   c0c4b895a1d82bc0483013a3cb8415b0
#
_cell.length_a   1.000
_cell.length_b   1.000
_cell.length_c   1.000
_cell.angle_alpha   90.00
_cell.angle_beta   90.00
_cell.angle_gamma   90.00
#
_symmetry.space_group_name_H-M   'P 1'
#
loop_
_entity.id
_entity.type
_entity.pdbx_description
1 polymer ?
#
loop_
_entity_poly.entity_id
_entity_poly.type
_entity_poly.pdbx_seq_one_letter_code
_entity_poly.pdbx_strand_id
1 'polypeptide(L)'
;MSCILGIDYGEKRIGVSIADLSTKIPLPHKTIKVKKEETAVKEIVNIIIENNVKTLVIGLPESDQSKKITKKIQNFANKIQSQEYVDIEFINEDFTSSYAKSLIEEQRAAGRKKKVKKEEIDRIAATLILQSFLENEL
;
A
#
# COMPACT_ATOMS: atom_id res chain seq x y z
N MET A 1 18.69 -8.76 -4.74
CA MET A 1 17.98 -7.53 -5.13
C MET A 1 17.15 -7.03 -3.98
N SER A 2 17.15 -5.74 -3.76
CA SER A 2 16.38 -5.13 -2.67
C SER A 2 15.13 -4.45 -3.21
N CYS A 3 14.03 -4.61 -2.50
CA CYS A 3 12.75 -4.04 -2.89
C CYS A 3 12.19 -3.12 -1.82
N ILE A 4 11.20 -2.32 -2.22
CA ILE A 4 10.43 -1.46 -1.36
C ILE A 4 8.94 -1.79 -1.60
N LEU A 5 8.16 -1.86 -0.53
CA LEU A 5 6.72 -2.11 -0.61
C LEU A 5 5.93 -0.85 -0.34
N GLY A 6 4.84 -0.68 -1.06
CA GLY A 6 3.82 0.31 -0.76
C GLY A 6 2.58 -0.39 -0.21
N ILE A 7 2.01 0.17 0.85
CA ILE A 7 0.85 -0.40 1.54
C ILE A 7 -0.28 0.61 1.60
N ASP A 8 -1.45 0.22 1.12
CA ASP A 8 -2.69 0.94 1.34
C ASP A 8 -3.52 0.14 2.34
N TYR A 9 -3.48 0.56 3.59
CA TYR A 9 -4.12 -0.19 4.67
C TYR A 9 -5.63 0.01 4.67
N GLY A 10 -6.37 -1.09 4.70
CA GLY A 10 -7.81 -1.11 4.94
C GLY A 10 -8.14 -2.18 5.95
N GLU A 11 -9.24 -2.03 6.65
CA GLU A 11 -9.66 -3.01 7.66
C GLU A 11 -10.11 -4.33 7.03
N LYS A 12 -10.62 -4.28 5.81
CA LYS A 12 -11.11 -5.46 5.08
C LYS A 12 -10.14 -5.95 4.03
N ARG A 13 -9.40 -5.04 3.42
CA ARG A 13 -8.44 -5.35 2.35
C ARG A 13 -7.24 -4.43 2.46
N ILE A 14 -6.07 -4.98 2.16
CA ILE A 14 -4.83 -4.23 2.14
C ILE A 14 -4.25 -4.34 0.73
N GLY A 15 -4.04 -3.20 0.08
CA GLY A 15 -3.37 -3.15 -1.21
C GLY A 15 -1.87 -3.14 -1.03
N VAL A 16 -1.17 -3.89 -1.88
CA VAL A 16 0.29 -3.98 -1.82
C VAL A 16 0.87 -3.69 -3.20
N SER A 17 1.86 -2.82 -3.23
CA SER A 17 2.67 -2.55 -4.42
C SER A 17 4.13 -2.84 -4.10
N ILE A 18 4.94 -3.02 -5.13
CA ILE A 18 6.35 -3.35 -4.99
C ILE A 18 7.18 -2.61 -6.04
N ALA A 19 8.38 -2.22 -5.66
CA ALA A 19 9.35 -1.67 -6.60
C ALA A 19 10.73 -2.22 -6.26
N ASP A 20 11.48 -2.56 -7.29
CA ASP A 20 12.90 -2.89 -7.15
C ASP A 20 13.65 -1.57 -6.98
N LEU A 21 14.56 -1.52 -6.01
CA LEU A 21 15.32 -0.29 -5.72
C LEU A 21 16.26 0.12 -6.85
N SER A 22 16.61 -0.81 -7.74
CA SER A 22 17.45 -0.48 -8.89
C SER A 22 16.67 0.21 -10.01
N THR A 23 15.44 -0.21 -10.26
CA THR A 23 14.60 0.36 -11.32
C THR A 23 13.73 1.51 -10.83
N LYS A 24 13.31 1.47 -9.58
CA LYS A 24 12.39 2.44 -8.95
C LYS A 24 11.07 2.57 -9.70
N ILE A 25 10.60 1.47 -10.30
CA ILE A 25 9.32 1.42 -11.00
C ILE A 25 8.30 0.73 -10.09
N PRO A 26 7.30 1.46 -9.57
CA PRO A 26 6.27 0.84 -8.73
C PRO A 26 5.30 0.02 -9.56
N LEU A 27 5.00 -1.17 -9.09
CA LEU A 27 4.08 -2.09 -9.75
C LEU A 27 3.06 -2.61 -8.73
N PRO A 28 1.80 -2.81 -9.14
CA PRO A 28 0.84 -3.48 -8.27
C PRO A 28 1.30 -4.92 -8.00
N HIS A 29 1.13 -5.36 -6.77
CA HIS A 29 1.61 -6.68 -6.37
C HIS A 29 0.48 -7.60 -5.93
N LYS A 30 -0.27 -7.20 -4.90
CA LYS A 30 -1.27 -8.09 -4.30
C LYS A 30 -2.32 -7.28 -3.54
N THR A 31 -3.51 -7.87 -3.40
CA THR A 31 -4.51 -7.41 -2.44
C THR A 31 -4.72 -8.51 -1.40
N ILE A 32 -4.54 -8.17 -0.13
CA ILE A 32 -4.71 -9.10 0.97
C ILE A 32 -6.11 -8.91 1.54
N LYS A 33 -6.89 -9.97 1.58
CA LYS A 33 -8.19 -9.96 2.26
C LYS A 33 -7.95 -10.20 3.74
N VAL A 34 -8.35 -9.24 4.57
CA VAL A 34 -8.09 -9.30 6.00
C VAL A 34 -9.21 -10.05 6.70
N LYS A 35 -8.94 -11.27 7.14
CA LYS A 35 -9.84 -12.04 7.99
C LYS A 35 -9.44 -11.84 9.45
N LYS A 36 -8.16 -11.95 9.73
CA LYS A 36 -7.57 -11.66 11.03
C LYS A 36 -6.33 -10.79 10.80
N GLU A 37 -6.12 -9.82 11.68
CA GLU A 37 -4.94 -8.95 11.57
C GLU A 37 -3.63 -9.75 11.57
N GLU A 38 -3.56 -10.77 12.40
CA GLU A 38 -2.38 -11.62 12.53
C GLU A 38 -2.00 -12.29 11.21
N THR A 39 -2.99 -12.80 10.46
CA THR A 39 -2.72 -13.41 9.15
C THR A 39 -2.28 -12.38 8.13
N ALA A 40 -2.87 -11.19 8.16
CA ALA A 40 -2.44 -10.12 7.26
C ALA A 40 -1.01 -9.69 7.54
N VAL A 41 -0.65 -9.53 8.81
CA VAL A 41 0.74 -9.23 9.21
C VAL A 41 1.68 -10.31 8.69
N LYS A 42 1.32 -11.57 8.87
CA LYS A 42 2.15 -12.71 8.42
C LYS A 42 2.34 -12.71 6.91
N GLU A 43 1.28 -12.41 6.15
CA GLU A 43 1.39 -12.32 4.69
C GLU A 43 2.35 -11.22 4.26
N ILE A 44 2.30 -10.06 4.91
CA ILE A 44 3.23 -8.95 4.63
C ILE A 44 4.66 -9.36 4.99
N VAL A 45 4.85 -9.99 6.15
CA VAL A 45 6.17 -10.47 6.58
C VAL A 45 6.74 -11.46 5.55
N ASN A 46 5.91 -12.36 5.03
CA ASN A 46 6.36 -13.31 4.00
C ASN A 46 6.78 -12.60 2.72
N ILE A 47 6.05 -11.57 2.30
CA ILE A 47 6.41 -10.76 1.12
C ILE A 47 7.76 -10.07 1.36
N ILE A 48 7.97 -9.54 2.55
CA ILE A 48 9.22 -8.87 2.93
C ILE A 48 10.40 -9.84 2.80
N ILE A 49 10.24 -11.03 3.32
CA ILE A 49 11.29 -12.06 3.29
C ILE A 49 11.55 -12.53 1.86
N GLU A 50 10.49 -12.88 1.13
CA GLU A 50 10.60 -13.42 -0.23
C GLU A 50 11.21 -12.44 -1.22
N ASN A 51 10.98 -11.16 -1.04
CA ASN A 51 11.42 -10.13 -1.99
C ASN A 51 12.55 -9.26 -1.47
N ASN A 52 13.13 -9.61 -0.33
CA ASN A 52 14.22 -8.86 0.28
C ASN A 52 13.84 -7.36 0.42
N VAL A 53 12.69 -7.11 1.02
CA VAL A 53 12.17 -5.76 1.19
C VAL A 53 12.94 -5.04 2.29
N LYS A 54 13.42 -3.84 2.00
CA LYS A 54 14.18 -3.01 2.94
C LYS A 54 13.34 -1.92 3.59
N THR A 55 12.35 -1.42 2.86
CA THR A 55 11.49 -0.32 3.32
C THR A 55 10.04 -0.62 3.04
N LEU A 56 9.20 -0.28 4.00
CA LEU A 56 7.75 -0.40 3.90
C LEU A 56 7.18 1.02 3.93
N VAL A 57 6.49 1.41 2.86
CA VAL A 57 5.86 2.73 2.75
C VAL A 57 4.37 2.57 2.97
N ILE A 58 3.81 3.26 3.96
CA ILE A 58 2.40 3.14 4.30
C ILE A 58 1.73 4.51 4.18
N GLY A 59 0.60 4.56 3.48
CA GLY A 59 -0.19 5.78 3.38
C GLY A 59 -0.95 6.06 4.66
N LEU A 60 -0.94 7.32 5.10
CA LEU A 60 -1.70 7.77 6.26
C LEU A 60 -2.74 8.81 5.83
N PRO A 61 -3.99 8.68 6.28
CA PRO A 61 -4.96 9.74 6.07
C PRO A 61 -4.66 10.95 6.96
N GLU A 62 -4.86 12.16 6.43
CA GLU A 62 -4.54 13.40 7.15
C GLU A 62 -5.70 13.97 7.97
N SER A 63 -6.93 13.53 7.74
CA SER A 63 -8.07 14.17 8.37
C SER A 63 -8.13 13.85 9.87
N ASP A 64 -8.56 14.83 10.67
CA ASP A 64 -8.72 14.66 12.10
C ASP A 64 -9.70 13.55 12.47
N GLN A 65 -10.62 13.25 11.57
CA GLN A 65 -11.57 12.16 11.75
C GLN A 65 -10.92 10.78 11.65
N SER A 66 -9.67 10.72 11.23
CA SER A 66 -8.95 9.49 10.94
C SER A 66 -7.96 9.09 12.03
N LYS A 67 -8.02 9.69 13.21
CA LYS A 67 -7.07 9.38 14.31
C LYS A 67 -7.09 7.92 14.71
N LYS A 68 -8.25 7.29 14.70
CA LYS A 68 -8.40 5.87 15.04
C LYS A 68 -7.72 4.99 13.98
N ILE A 69 -7.92 5.30 12.72
CA ILE A 69 -7.31 4.52 11.63
C ILE A 69 -5.80 4.73 11.60
N THR A 70 -5.32 5.94 11.85
CA THR A 70 -3.89 6.22 11.93
C THR A 70 -3.23 5.38 13.02
N LYS A 71 -3.88 5.27 14.18
CA LYS A 71 -3.37 4.45 15.28
C LYS A 71 -3.35 2.97 14.92
N LYS A 72 -4.38 2.48 14.23
CA LYS A 72 -4.43 1.10 13.74
C LYS A 72 -3.30 0.83 12.76
N ILE A 73 -3.04 1.75 11.85
CA ILE A 73 -1.98 1.63 10.86
C ILE A 73 -0.61 1.58 11.55
N GLN A 74 -0.38 2.45 12.53
CA GLN A 74 0.87 2.46 13.29
C GLN A 74 1.06 1.15 14.07
N ASN A 75 0.00 0.63 14.69
CA ASN A 75 0.04 -0.64 15.39
C ASN A 75 0.33 -1.80 14.44
N PHE A 76 -0.29 -1.77 13.27
CA PHE A 76 -0.07 -2.77 12.22
C PHE A 76 1.41 -2.77 11.78
N ALA A 77 1.95 -1.59 11.52
CA ALA A 77 3.35 -1.42 11.14
C ALA A 77 4.29 -1.95 12.23
N ASN A 78 4.00 -1.65 13.49
CA ASN A 78 4.80 -2.11 14.62
C ASN A 78 4.79 -3.64 14.72
N LYS A 79 3.66 -4.28 14.48
CA LYS A 79 3.55 -5.73 14.49
C LYS A 79 4.39 -6.37 13.38
N ILE A 80 4.39 -5.78 12.20
CA ILE A 80 5.23 -6.24 11.09
C ILE A 80 6.70 -6.14 11.48
N GLN A 81 7.12 -4.96 11.96
CA GLN A 81 8.51 -4.69 12.28
C GLN A 81 9.02 -5.58 13.42
N SER A 82 8.14 -5.97 14.34
CA SER A 82 8.51 -6.87 15.43
C SER A 82 8.81 -8.30 14.95
N GLN A 83 8.24 -8.72 13.83
CA GLN A 83 8.48 -10.06 13.28
C GLN A 83 9.63 -10.11 12.29
N GLU A 84 9.78 -9.06 11.47
CA GLU A 84 10.87 -8.96 10.51
C GLU A 84 11.26 -7.51 10.39
N TYR A 85 12.53 -7.18 10.66
CA TYR A 85 12.96 -5.79 10.64
C TYR A 85 12.87 -5.21 9.22
N VAL A 86 12.25 -4.05 9.13
CA VAL A 86 12.08 -3.30 7.89
C VAL A 86 11.94 -1.82 8.29
N ASP A 87 12.53 -0.93 7.52
CA ASP A 87 12.34 0.50 7.72
C ASP A 87 10.91 0.87 7.34
N ILE A 88 10.25 1.68 8.15
CA ILE A 88 8.88 2.08 7.92
C ILE A 88 8.82 3.58 7.66
N GLU A 89 8.20 3.94 6.54
CA GLU A 89 7.96 5.33 6.16
C GLU A 89 6.47 5.55 5.97
N PHE A 90 5.96 6.66 6.49
CA PHE A 90 4.56 7.03 6.31
C PHE A 90 4.47 8.22 5.37
N ILE A 91 3.50 8.20 4.48
CA ILE A 91 3.23 9.34 3.60
C ILE A 91 1.75 9.70 3.65
N ASN A 92 1.43 10.91 3.22
CA ASN A 92 0.05 11.38 3.16
C ASN A 92 -0.70 10.68 2.02
N GLU A 93 -1.72 9.91 2.38
CA GLU A 93 -2.52 9.13 1.45
C GLU A 93 -3.60 9.96 0.73
N ASP A 94 -4.04 11.08 1.31
CA ASP A 94 -5.15 11.86 0.77
C ASP A 94 -4.93 12.29 -0.68
N PHE A 95 -3.71 12.60 -1.04
CA PHE A 95 -3.33 12.98 -2.39
C PHE A 95 -3.43 11.84 -3.39
N THR A 96 -2.98 10.66 -2.98
CA THR A 96 -2.89 9.50 -3.87
C THR A 96 -4.23 8.83 -4.08
N SER A 97 -5.06 8.75 -3.04
CA SER A 97 -6.38 8.14 -3.14
C SER A 97 -7.32 8.88 -4.09
N SER A 98 -7.29 10.22 -4.06
CA SER A 98 -8.09 11.03 -4.97
C SER A 98 -7.66 10.82 -6.42
N TYR A 99 -6.36 10.76 -6.66
CA TYR A 99 -5.81 10.51 -7.99
C TYR A 99 -6.16 9.12 -8.50
N ALA A 100 -6.06 8.11 -7.62
CA ALA A 100 -6.44 6.75 -7.95
C ALA A 100 -7.91 6.65 -8.32
N LYS A 101 -8.79 7.29 -7.56
CA LYS A 101 -10.22 7.34 -7.86
C LYS A 101 -10.49 8.01 -9.20
N SER A 102 -9.81 9.10 -9.49
CA SER A 102 -9.95 9.80 -10.77
C SER A 102 -9.54 8.91 -11.95
N LEU A 103 -8.43 8.20 -11.83
CA LEU A 103 -7.97 7.26 -12.86
C LEU A 103 -8.98 6.14 -13.08
N ILE A 104 -9.54 5.62 -12.01
CA ILE A 104 -10.53 4.54 -12.08
C ILE A 104 -11.81 5.06 -12.75
N GLU A 105 -12.26 6.25 -12.40
CA GLU A 105 -13.43 6.86 -13.02
C GLU A 105 -13.21 7.09 -14.51
N GLU A 106 -12.02 7.54 -14.92
CA GLU A 106 -11.66 7.69 -16.31
C GLU A 106 -11.69 6.36 -17.05
N GLN A 107 -11.17 5.31 -16.45
CA GLN A 107 -11.20 3.98 -17.04
C GLN A 107 -12.62 3.43 -17.17
N ARG A 108 -13.48 3.72 -16.20
CA ARG A 108 -14.89 3.35 -16.28
C ARG A 108 -15.61 4.10 -17.41
N ALA A 109 -15.32 5.38 -17.57
CA ALA A 109 -15.90 6.19 -18.64
C ALA A 109 -15.43 5.71 -20.01
N ALA A 110 -14.18 5.29 -20.14
CA ALA A 110 -13.61 4.82 -21.41
C ALA A 110 -13.99 3.37 -21.73
N GLY A 111 -14.16 2.54 -20.72
CA GLY A 111 -14.36 1.12 -20.89
C GLY A 111 -15.71 0.59 -20.42
N ARG A 112 -16.76 1.27 -20.70
CA ARG A 112 -18.20 1.08 -20.34
C ARG A 112 -18.69 -0.26 -19.80
N LYS A 113 -17.94 -1.37 -19.91
CA LYS A 113 -18.39 -2.72 -19.54
C LYS A 113 -17.54 -3.41 -18.50
N LYS A 114 -16.41 -2.81 -18.08
CA LYS A 114 -15.55 -3.42 -17.07
C LYS A 114 -15.76 -2.74 -15.72
N LYS A 115 -16.39 -3.45 -14.80
CA LYS A 115 -16.36 -3.05 -13.40
C LYS A 115 -14.94 -3.25 -12.90
N VAL A 116 -14.28 -2.17 -12.48
CA VAL A 116 -13.00 -2.28 -11.80
C VAL A 116 -13.26 -2.91 -10.44
N LYS A 117 -12.65 -4.05 -10.18
CA LYS A 117 -12.80 -4.75 -8.91
C LYS A 117 -12.16 -3.95 -7.79
N LYS A 118 -12.73 -4.05 -6.58
CA LYS A 118 -12.20 -3.35 -5.40
C LYS A 118 -10.75 -3.71 -5.12
N GLU A 119 -10.35 -4.95 -5.37
CA GLU A 119 -8.98 -5.42 -5.19
C GLU A 119 -8.01 -4.71 -6.14
N GLU A 120 -8.45 -4.38 -7.35
CA GLU A 120 -7.62 -3.61 -8.29
C GLU A 120 -7.44 -2.18 -7.83
N ILE A 121 -8.50 -1.58 -7.25
CA ILE A 121 -8.43 -0.23 -6.68
C ILE A 121 -7.39 -0.18 -5.57
N ASP A 122 -7.41 -1.17 -4.69
CA ASP A 122 -6.47 -1.25 -3.56
C ASP A 122 -5.02 -1.33 -4.05
N ARG A 123 -4.76 -2.11 -5.10
CA ARG A 123 -3.42 -2.24 -5.68
C ARG A 123 -2.97 -0.96 -6.38
N ILE A 124 -3.87 -0.29 -7.07
CA ILE A 124 -3.58 0.99 -7.72
C ILE A 124 -3.25 2.05 -6.66
N ALA A 125 -4.04 2.12 -5.60
CA ALA A 125 -3.79 3.06 -4.50
C ALA A 125 -2.42 2.80 -3.87
N ALA A 126 -2.09 1.55 -3.59
CA ALA A 126 -0.78 1.18 -3.06
C ALA A 126 0.36 1.55 -4.01
N THR A 127 0.15 1.38 -5.31
CA THR A 127 1.14 1.73 -6.33
C THR A 127 1.40 3.24 -6.36
N LEU A 128 0.33 4.04 -6.24
CA LEU A 128 0.45 5.49 -6.21
C LEU A 128 1.11 6.00 -4.93
N ILE A 129 0.85 5.35 -3.81
CA ILE A 129 1.55 5.62 -2.54
C ILE A 129 3.06 5.43 -2.75
N LEU A 130 3.45 4.32 -3.32
CA LEU A 130 4.84 3.99 -3.55
C LEU A 130 5.48 4.94 -4.56
N GLN A 131 4.76 5.26 -5.63
CA GLN A 131 5.22 6.22 -6.63
C GLN A 131 5.48 7.60 -6.00
N SER A 132 4.55 8.07 -5.18
CA SER A 132 4.67 9.36 -4.50
C SER A 132 5.91 9.38 -3.59
N PHE A 133 6.15 8.30 -2.86
CA PHE A 133 7.33 8.19 -2.01
C PHE A 133 8.61 8.24 -2.84
N LEU A 134 8.68 7.47 -3.91
CA LEU A 134 9.87 7.39 -4.77
C LEU A 134 10.17 8.72 -5.45
N GLU A 135 9.16 9.46 -5.86
CA GLU A 135 9.33 10.79 -6.45
C GLU A 135 9.89 11.79 -5.46
N ASN A 136 9.46 11.72 -4.20
CA ASN A 136 9.91 12.65 -3.16
C ASN A 136 11.31 12.33 -2.63
N GLU A 137 11.77 11.10 -2.76
CA GLU A 137 13.10 10.67 -2.32
C GLU A 137 14.19 11.01 -3.35
N LEU A 138 13.79 11.42 -4.53
CA LEU A 138 14.74 11.88 -5.54
C LEU A 138 15.07 13.38 -5.34
#